data_c00fe9325ee9dbfde108fa8e377473c0
#
_entry.id   c00fe9325ee9dbfde108fa8e377473c0
#
_cell.length_a   1.000
_cell.length_b   1.000
_cell.length_c   1.000
_cell.angle_alpha   90.00
_cell.angle_beta   90.00
_cell.angle_gamma   90.00
#
_symmetry.space_group_name_H-M   'P 1'
#
loop_
_entity.id
_entity.type
_entity.pdbx_description
1 polymer ?
#
loop_
_entity_poly.entity_id
_entity_poly.type
_entity_poly.pdbx_seq_one_letter_code
_entity_poly.pdbx_strand_id
1 'polypeptide(L)'
;MIELTLPWPPSTNRYWRTFQGRMIISAEGRSYRKAVADQVLIQRGAKHYVKKMKVEIEAWRPDNRRRDLDNLLKAALDACTHAGVWEDDSNIVDLRIYWAEHIGGMLKVKVSEV
;
A
#
# COMPACT_ATOMS: atom_id res chain seq x y z
N MET A 1 -7.15 14.77 6.51
CA MET A 1 -7.23 13.73 5.46
C MET A 1 -6.13 13.95 4.43
N ILE A 2 -5.55 12.87 3.94
CA ILE A 2 -4.58 12.93 2.84
C ILE A 2 -5.02 12.00 1.72
N GLU A 3 -4.62 12.32 0.50
CA GLU A 3 -4.76 11.45 -0.66
C GLU A 3 -3.40 11.22 -1.28
N LEU A 4 -3.09 9.96 -1.58
CA LEU A 4 -1.81 9.55 -2.14
C LEU A 4 -2.05 8.75 -3.42
N THR A 5 -1.19 8.96 -4.42
CA THR A 5 -1.12 8.10 -5.59
C THR A 5 0.16 7.30 -5.48
N LEU A 6 0.03 5.98 -5.40
CA LEU A 6 1.14 5.06 -5.18
C LEU A 6 1.33 4.15 -6.40
N PRO A 7 2.54 3.67 -6.64
CA PRO A 7 2.78 2.71 -7.72
C PRO A 7 2.05 1.40 -7.47
N TRP A 8 1.83 0.64 -8.53
CA TRP A 8 1.20 -0.67 -8.45
C TRP A 8 2.09 -1.63 -7.65
N PRO A 9 1.53 -2.31 -6.62
CA PRO A 9 2.33 -3.19 -5.78
C PRO A 9 2.61 -4.54 -6.45
N PRO A 10 3.69 -5.21 -6.08
CA PRO A 10 3.84 -6.62 -6.40
C PRO A 10 2.82 -7.44 -5.62
N SER A 11 2.52 -8.65 -6.09
CA SER A 11 1.64 -9.55 -5.35
C SER A 11 2.28 -9.89 -3.99
N THR A 12 1.44 -10.33 -3.04
CA THR A 12 1.93 -10.73 -1.71
C THR A 12 3.05 -11.78 -1.81
N ASN A 13 2.91 -12.75 -2.72
CA ASN A 13 3.91 -13.81 -2.90
C ASN A 13 5.24 -13.31 -3.48
N ARG A 14 5.24 -12.17 -4.13
CA ARG A 14 6.46 -11.57 -4.71
C ARG A 14 7.04 -10.50 -3.80
N TYR A 15 6.23 -9.93 -2.93
CA TYR A 15 6.66 -8.93 -1.94
C TYR A 15 7.49 -9.57 -0.83
N TRP A 16 7.09 -10.76 -0.39
CA TRP A 16 7.77 -11.54 0.63
C TRP A 16 8.46 -12.75 0.02
N ARG A 17 9.49 -13.25 0.69
CA ARG A 17 10.10 -14.54 0.36
C ARG A 17 10.44 -15.30 1.63
N THR A 18 10.60 -16.61 1.50
CA THR A 18 11.02 -17.46 2.60
C THR A 18 12.54 -17.64 2.57
N PHE A 19 13.18 -17.47 3.70
CA PHE A 19 14.61 -17.69 3.87
C PHE A 19 14.85 -18.32 5.24
N GLN A 20 15.46 -19.51 5.26
CA GLN A 20 15.72 -20.24 6.51
C GLN A 20 14.49 -20.36 7.42
N GLY A 21 13.34 -20.70 6.83
CA GLY A 21 12.09 -20.89 7.57
C GLY A 21 11.41 -19.60 8.00
N ARG A 22 11.92 -18.43 7.63
CA ARG A 22 11.33 -17.15 7.98
C ARG A 22 10.82 -16.42 6.74
N MET A 23 9.75 -15.66 6.93
CA MET A 23 9.26 -14.73 5.91
C MET A 23 10.08 -13.44 6.00
N ILE A 24 10.77 -13.10 4.93
CA ILE A 24 11.52 -11.84 4.84
C ILE A 24 11.07 -11.09 3.59
N ILE A 25 11.33 -9.77 3.60
CA ILE A 25 11.00 -8.95 2.43
C ILE A 25 11.92 -9.31 1.26
N SER A 26 11.35 -9.46 0.06
CA SER A 26 12.11 -9.74 -1.16
C SER A 26 12.80 -8.49 -1.67
N ALA A 27 13.71 -8.66 -2.65
CA ALA A 27 14.31 -7.51 -3.34
C ALA A 27 13.24 -6.65 -4.03
N GLU A 28 12.24 -7.30 -4.64
CA GLU A 28 11.10 -6.60 -5.26
C GLU A 28 10.28 -5.83 -4.22
N GLY A 29 10.07 -6.42 -3.05
CA GLY A 29 9.39 -5.75 -1.94
C GLY A 29 10.15 -4.54 -1.43
N ARG A 30 11.47 -4.65 -1.29
CA ARG A 30 12.32 -3.52 -0.88
C ARG A 30 12.26 -2.38 -1.91
N SER A 31 12.29 -2.72 -3.19
CA SER A 31 12.15 -1.73 -4.26
C SER A 31 10.80 -1.03 -4.19
N TYR A 32 9.74 -1.77 -3.91
CA TYR A 32 8.40 -1.20 -3.77
C TYR A 32 8.32 -0.27 -2.55
N ARG A 33 8.87 -0.67 -1.41
CA ARG A 33 8.93 0.20 -0.23
C ARG A 33 9.62 1.52 -0.54
N LYS A 34 10.73 1.47 -1.28
CA LYS A 34 11.46 2.67 -1.66
C LYS A 34 10.63 3.55 -2.59
N ALA A 35 9.99 2.96 -3.58
CA ALA A 35 9.13 3.71 -4.51
C ALA A 35 7.98 4.40 -3.79
N VAL A 36 7.33 3.70 -2.86
CA VAL A 36 6.25 4.28 -2.04
C VAL A 36 6.79 5.38 -1.13
N ALA A 37 7.93 5.16 -0.48
CA ALA A 37 8.53 6.17 0.40
C ALA A 37 8.85 7.45 -0.36
N ASP A 38 9.39 7.34 -1.58
CA ASP A 38 9.66 8.49 -2.44
C ASP A 38 8.38 9.25 -2.77
N GLN A 39 7.31 8.55 -3.12
CA GLN A 39 6.02 9.17 -3.44
C GLN A 39 5.36 9.80 -2.21
N VAL A 40 5.44 9.15 -1.07
CA VAL A 40 4.92 9.69 0.19
C VAL A 40 5.65 10.99 0.54
N LEU A 41 6.96 11.03 0.36
CA LEU A 41 7.75 12.23 0.61
C LEU A 41 7.36 13.37 -0.36
N ILE A 42 7.30 13.08 -1.66
CA ILE A 42 6.94 14.05 -2.70
C ILE A 42 5.54 14.61 -2.44
N GLN A 43 4.58 13.75 -2.08
CA GLN A 43 3.18 14.11 -1.89
C GLN A 43 2.87 14.61 -0.47
N ARG A 44 3.90 14.72 0.38
CA ARG A 44 3.77 15.20 1.77
C ARG A 44 2.84 14.32 2.62
N GLY A 45 2.92 13.01 2.41
CA GLY A 45 2.06 12.04 3.08
C GLY A 45 2.63 11.41 4.35
N ALA A 46 3.84 11.77 4.77
CA ALA A 46 4.48 11.21 5.95
C ALA A 46 3.91 11.86 7.24
N LYS A 47 2.64 11.60 7.50
CA LYS A 47 1.87 12.22 8.61
C LYS A 47 2.08 11.52 9.94
N HIS A 48 2.61 10.31 9.93
CA HIS A 48 2.83 9.51 11.14
C HIS A 48 1.59 9.43 12.03
N TYR A 49 0.44 9.20 11.41
CA TYR A 49 -0.82 9.10 12.15
C TYR A 49 -0.72 8.04 13.24
N VAL A 50 -1.11 8.38 14.46
CA VAL A 50 -1.07 7.48 15.63
C VAL A 50 -2.46 7.11 16.13
N LYS A 51 -3.50 7.79 15.69
CA LYS A 51 -4.89 7.55 16.10
C LYS A 51 -5.55 6.55 15.17
N LYS A 52 -6.75 6.13 15.52
CA LYS A 52 -7.55 5.24 14.67
C LYS A 52 -7.82 5.90 13.33
N MET A 53 -7.73 5.11 12.27
CA MET A 53 -7.81 5.60 10.89
C MET A 53 -8.82 4.85 10.06
N LYS A 54 -9.30 5.56 9.05
CA LYS A 54 -10.05 4.99 7.92
C LYS A 54 -9.16 5.08 6.69
N VAL A 55 -9.04 3.96 5.96
CA VAL A 55 -8.23 3.89 4.73
C VAL A 55 -9.11 3.38 3.60
N GLU A 56 -9.10 4.10 2.48
CA GLU A 56 -9.80 3.72 1.27
C GLU A 56 -8.82 3.65 0.12
N ILE A 57 -8.80 2.51 -0.57
CA ILE A 57 -7.87 2.24 -1.68
C ILE A 57 -8.65 1.99 -2.96
N GLU A 58 -8.42 2.81 -3.96
CA GLU A 58 -8.94 2.61 -5.31
C GLU A 58 -7.81 2.02 -6.16
N ALA A 59 -8.02 0.79 -6.63
CA ALA A 59 -6.99 0.06 -7.38
C ALA A 59 -7.21 0.21 -8.89
N TRP A 60 -6.27 0.86 -9.56
CA TRP A 60 -6.24 1.07 -11.00
C TRP A 60 -5.33 0.01 -11.61
N ARG A 61 -5.91 -1.10 -12.06
CA ARG A 61 -5.13 -2.23 -12.60
C ARG A 61 -4.25 -1.81 -13.77
N PRO A 62 -3.05 -2.40 -13.91
CA PRO A 62 -2.16 -2.04 -15.02
C PRO A 62 -2.60 -2.63 -16.35
N ASP A 63 -3.39 -3.70 -16.34
CA ASP A 63 -3.90 -4.38 -17.52
C ASP A 63 -5.14 -5.20 -17.16
N ASN A 64 -5.70 -5.94 -18.12
CA ASN A 64 -6.93 -6.72 -17.92
C ASN A 64 -6.72 -8.13 -17.35
N ARG A 65 -5.51 -8.46 -16.88
CA ARG A 65 -5.26 -9.76 -16.28
C ARG A 65 -6.10 -9.92 -15.03
N ARG A 66 -6.53 -11.13 -14.78
CA ARG A 66 -7.29 -11.48 -13.58
C ARG A 66 -6.40 -11.36 -12.34
N ARG A 67 -6.88 -10.64 -11.32
CA ARG A 67 -6.17 -10.42 -10.06
C ARG A 67 -7.16 -10.39 -8.91
N ASP A 68 -6.71 -10.74 -7.72
CA ASP A 68 -7.51 -10.66 -6.50
C ASP A 68 -7.17 -9.37 -5.76
N LEU A 69 -8.19 -8.64 -5.31
CA LEU A 69 -8.01 -7.39 -4.58
C LEU A 69 -7.18 -7.56 -3.29
N ASP A 70 -7.47 -8.62 -2.54
CA ASP A 70 -6.78 -8.85 -1.27
C ASP A 70 -5.28 -9.09 -1.44
N ASN A 71 -4.85 -9.54 -2.61
CA ASN A 71 -3.45 -9.78 -2.90
C ASN A 71 -2.62 -8.51 -3.05
N LEU A 72 -3.25 -7.35 -3.04
CA LEU A 72 -2.60 -6.03 -3.10
C LEU A 72 -2.42 -5.41 -1.72
N LEU A 73 -3.23 -5.82 -0.74
CA LEU A 73 -3.32 -5.13 0.54
C LEU A 73 -2.06 -5.18 1.37
N LYS A 74 -1.47 -6.34 1.55
CA LYS A 74 -0.32 -6.49 2.44
C LYS A 74 0.86 -5.63 1.99
N ALA A 75 1.18 -5.66 0.71
CA ALA A 75 2.26 -4.86 0.17
C ALA A 75 1.99 -3.36 0.32
N ALA A 76 0.77 -2.92 -0.04
CA ALA A 76 0.40 -1.52 0.04
C ALA A 76 0.44 -1.00 1.48
N LEU A 77 -0.19 -1.71 2.41
CA LEU A 77 -0.25 -1.28 3.81
C LEU A 77 1.14 -1.32 4.48
N ASP A 78 1.91 -2.36 4.23
CA ASP A 78 3.27 -2.46 4.76
C ASP A 78 4.16 -1.34 4.24
N ALA A 79 4.10 -1.05 2.95
CA ALA A 79 4.89 0.01 2.36
C ALA A 79 4.51 1.40 2.91
N CYS A 80 3.22 1.65 3.14
CA CYS A 80 2.76 2.90 3.76
C CYS A 80 3.23 3.02 5.21
N THR A 81 3.21 1.93 5.97
CA THR A 81 3.73 1.90 7.34
C THR A 81 5.22 2.25 7.33
N HIS A 82 5.98 1.59 6.46
CA HIS A 82 7.42 1.84 6.33
C HIS A 82 7.72 3.28 5.90
N ALA A 83 6.89 3.86 5.05
CA ALA A 83 7.05 5.23 4.56
C ALA A 83 6.65 6.30 5.59
N GLY A 84 6.04 5.92 6.70
CA GLY A 84 5.66 6.86 7.75
C GLY A 84 4.32 7.56 7.52
N VAL A 85 3.44 7.00 6.70
CA VAL A 85 2.08 7.52 6.57
C VAL A 85 1.36 7.41 7.92
N TRP A 86 1.55 6.29 8.60
CA TRP A 86 1.05 6.02 9.95
C TRP A 86 2.09 5.23 10.73
N GLU A 87 1.91 5.18 12.05
CA GLU A 87 2.83 4.44 12.92
C GLU A 87 2.65 2.93 12.80
N ASP A 88 1.38 2.47 12.75
CA ASP A 88 1.07 1.05 12.74
C ASP A 88 -0.25 0.83 12.01
N ASP A 89 -0.29 -0.13 11.08
CA ASP A 89 -1.50 -0.46 10.35
C ASP A 89 -2.58 -1.11 11.23
N SER A 90 -2.24 -1.56 12.44
CA SER A 90 -3.23 -2.04 13.40
C SER A 90 -4.21 -0.94 13.85
N ASN A 91 -3.86 0.32 13.62
CA ASN A 91 -4.75 1.45 13.91
C ASN A 91 -5.80 1.69 12.81
N ILE A 92 -5.74 0.96 11.72
CA ILE A 92 -6.77 1.01 10.68
C ILE A 92 -8.00 0.26 11.20
N VAL A 93 -9.09 0.99 11.42
CA VAL A 93 -10.35 0.42 11.94
C VAL A 93 -11.44 0.33 10.89
N ASP A 94 -11.24 0.96 9.74
CA ASP A 94 -12.16 0.94 8.61
C ASP A 94 -11.33 0.90 7.33
N LEU A 95 -11.45 -0.19 6.57
CA LEU A 95 -10.64 -0.42 5.38
C LEU A 95 -11.54 -0.79 4.21
N ARG A 96 -11.41 -0.03 3.13
CA ARG A 96 -12.11 -0.33 1.88
C ARG A 96 -11.10 -0.41 0.75
N ILE A 97 -11.21 -1.45 -0.07
CA ILE A 97 -10.46 -1.56 -1.31
C ILE A 97 -11.41 -1.97 -2.44
N TYR A 98 -11.28 -1.36 -3.60
CA TYR A 98 -12.13 -1.63 -4.75
C TYR A 98 -11.42 -1.32 -6.06
N TRP A 99 -11.91 -1.93 -7.13
CA TRP A 99 -11.38 -1.68 -8.47
C TRP A 99 -11.89 -0.36 -9.02
N ALA A 100 -10.98 0.42 -9.60
CA ALA A 100 -11.37 1.53 -10.47
C ALA A 100 -11.91 1.00 -11.79
N GLU A 101 -12.68 1.81 -12.49
CA GLU A 101 -13.28 1.43 -13.77
C GLU A 101 -12.28 1.39 -14.92
N HIS A 102 -11.15 2.08 -14.78
CA HIS A 102 -10.17 2.25 -15.85
C HIS A 102 -8.83 1.61 -15.51
N ILE A 103 -8.06 1.31 -16.56
CA ILE A 103 -6.68 0.85 -16.42
C ILE A 103 -5.79 2.05 -16.09
N GLY A 104 -4.79 1.84 -15.24
CA GLY A 104 -3.88 2.92 -14.86
C GLY A 104 -2.55 2.45 -14.27
N GLY A 105 -2.55 1.32 -13.56
CA GLY A 105 -1.32 0.80 -12.94
C GLY A 105 -0.89 1.55 -11.69
N MET A 106 -1.84 1.94 -10.84
CA MET A 106 -1.56 2.69 -9.60
C MET A 106 -2.62 2.40 -8.55
N LEU A 107 -2.31 2.80 -7.32
CA LEU A 107 -3.29 2.84 -6.22
C LEU A 107 -3.53 4.28 -5.83
N LYS A 108 -4.79 4.64 -5.63
CA LYS A 108 -5.14 5.92 -5.00
C LYS A 108 -5.63 5.64 -3.60
N VAL A 109 -4.96 6.21 -2.62
CA VAL A 109 -5.16 5.91 -1.20
C VAL A 109 -5.63 7.16 -0.48
N LYS A 110 -6.77 7.05 0.20
CA LYS A 110 -7.29 8.13 1.07
C LYS A 110 -7.17 7.68 2.50
N VAL A 111 -6.56 8.52 3.33
CA VAL A 111 -6.37 8.25 4.75
C VAL A 111 -6.97 9.38 5.55
N SER A 112 -7.81 9.05 6.53
CA SER A 112 -8.38 10.02 7.46
C SER A 112 -8.42 9.46 8.87
N GLU A 113 -8.27 10.34 9.86
CA GLU A 113 -8.46 9.95 11.25
C GLU A 113 -9.95 9.83 11.55
N VAL A 114 -10.29 8.86 12.37
CA VAL A 114 -11.69 8.62 12.77
C VAL A 114 -12.07 9.47 13.97
#